data_009f7e2da2f2d4d8a34b9b01a9ec1420
#
_entry.id   009f7e2da2f2d4d8a34b9b01a9ec1420
#
_cell.length_a   1.000
_cell.length_b   1.000
_cell.length_c   1.000
_cell.angle_alpha   90.00
_cell.angle_beta   90.00
_cell.angle_gamma   90.00
#
_symmetry.space_group_name_H-M   'P 1'
#
loop_
_entity.id
_entity.type
_entity.pdbx_description
1 polymer ?
#
loop_
_entity_poly.entity_id
_entity_poly.type
_entity_poly.pdbx_seq_one_letter_code
_entity_poly.pdbx_strand_id
1 'polypeptide(L)'
;MQTIETHSVLEAALEPWSEHLGAARVAYRNHAYRVFNFARGLLGHANEDETLAVTSAFHDLGIWSDRTFDYLAPSQARAREFLERRLPSAPAALIVAAIEHHHRLGRVRGGGGAGLIDAFRRADLVDVSRGIYRAGLDRGFRREVLACFPYAGFHGVLLRTGLAWWVRHPLRPVPVLRLAGKELEPR
;
A
#
# COMPACT_ATOMS: atom_id res chain seq x y z
N MET A 1 -6.56 -19.20 4.87
CA MET A 1 -6.78 -18.47 3.60
C MET A 1 -5.60 -18.79 2.70
N GLN A 2 -5.81 -18.97 1.40
CA GLN A 2 -4.75 -19.28 0.44
C GLN A 2 -4.08 -18.01 -0.06
N THR A 3 -2.75 -18.04 -0.25
CA THR A 3 -1.97 -16.95 -0.83
C THR A 3 -2.31 -16.81 -2.31
N ILE A 4 -2.57 -15.58 -2.75
CA ILE A 4 -2.76 -15.24 -4.17
C ILE A 4 -1.38 -14.85 -4.74
N GLU A 5 -0.86 -15.69 -5.64
CA GLU A 5 0.46 -15.51 -6.24
C GLU A 5 0.44 -14.58 -7.45
N THR A 6 -0.71 -14.46 -8.12
CA THR A 6 -0.90 -13.59 -9.28
C THR A 6 -2.30 -13.01 -9.29
N HIS A 7 -2.42 -11.70 -9.49
CA HIS A 7 -3.67 -10.97 -9.62
C HIS A 7 -3.61 -10.04 -10.83
N SER A 8 -4.47 -10.25 -11.82
CA SER A 8 -4.41 -9.55 -13.12
C SER A 8 -4.47 -8.03 -13.00
N VAL A 9 -5.32 -7.52 -12.11
CA VAL A 9 -5.45 -6.06 -11.88
C VAL A 9 -4.18 -5.48 -11.26
N LEU A 10 -3.58 -6.18 -10.28
CA LEU A 10 -2.35 -5.71 -9.63
C LEU A 10 -1.18 -5.68 -10.61
N GLU A 11 -1.03 -6.72 -11.46
CA GLU A 11 0.00 -6.74 -12.50
C GLU A 11 -0.22 -5.64 -13.53
N ALA A 12 -1.46 -5.47 -14.03
CA ALA A 12 -1.81 -4.43 -14.99
C ALA A 12 -1.59 -3.01 -14.43
N ALA A 13 -1.75 -2.83 -13.12
CA ALA A 13 -1.50 -1.57 -12.44
C ALA A 13 0.00 -1.26 -12.32
N LEU A 14 0.85 -2.26 -12.10
CA LEU A 14 2.30 -2.09 -11.91
C LEU A 14 3.09 -2.06 -13.21
N GLU A 15 2.62 -2.74 -14.26
CA GLU A 15 3.35 -2.91 -15.50
C GLU A 15 3.83 -1.58 -16.12
N PRO A 16 2.99 -0.53 -16.26
CA PRO A 16 3.40 0.74 -16.86
C PRO A 16 4.52 1.47 -16.09
N TRP A 17 4.73 1.10 -14.83
CA TRP A 17 5.70 1.74 -13.93
C TRP A 17 7.04 1.01 -13.85
N SER A 18 7.22 -0.04 -14.63
CA SER A 18 8.39 -0.91 -14.59
C SER A 18 9.71 -0.14 -14.73
N GLU A 19 9.78 0.82 -15.65
CA GLU A 19 10.97 1.67 -15.86
C GLU A 19 11.20 2.65 -14.69
N HIS A 20 10.14 3.26 -14.17
CA HIS A 20 10.23 4.17 -13.01
C HIS A 20 10.70 3.45 -11.76
N LEU A 21 10.23 2.23 -11.54
CA LEU A 21 10.65 1.38 -10.43
C LEU A 21 12.10 0.89 -10.59
N GLY A 22 12.57 0.67 -11.82
CA GLY A 22 13.94 0.27 -12.10
C GLY A 22 14.40 -0.92 -11.25
N ALA A 23 15.53 -0.78 -10.57
CA ALA A 23 16.07 -1.83 -9.70
C ALA A 23 15.16 -2.17 -8.48
N ALA A 24 14.22 -1.30 -8.12
CA ALA A 24 13.28 -1.56 -7.03
C ALA A 24 12.02 -2.34 -7.49
N ARG A 25 11.86 -2.63 -8.80
CA ARG A 25 10.66 -3.25 -9.35
C ARG A 25 10.25 -4.53 -8.62
N VAL A 26 11.18 -5.46 -8.44
CA VAL A 26 10.90 -6.74 -7.76
C VAL A 26 10.54 -6.51 -6.29
N ALA A 27 11.29 -5.65 -5.62
CA ALA A 27 11.08 -5.32 -4.21
C ALA A 27 9.70 -4.68 -3.98
N TYR A 28 9.32 -3.72 -4.83
CA TYR A 28 8.03 -3.02 -4.75
C TYR A 28 6.86 -3.94 -5.11
N ARG A 29 6.97 -4.70 -6.21
CA ARG A 29 5.95 -5.68 -6.60
C ARG A 29 5.69 -6.67 -5.45
N ASN A 30 6.74 -7.22 -4.87
CA ASN A 30 6.62 -8.15 -3.76
C ASN A 30 5.98 -7.48 -2.53
N HIS A 31 6.32 -6.23 -2.22
CA HIS A 31 5.67 -5.46 -1.18
C HIS A 31 4.16 -5.32 -1.45
N ALA A 32 3.77 -4.88 -2.64
CA ALA A 32 2.37 -4.75 -3.01
C ALA A 32 1.59 -6.07 -2.84
N TYR A 33 2.17 -7.21 -3.27
CA TYR A 33 1.56 -8.52 -3.09
C TYR A 33 1.47 -8.96 -1.62
N ARG A 34 2.47 -8.65 -0.81
CA ARG A 34 2.41 -8.97 0.63
C ARG A 34 1.30 -8.17 1.32
N VAL A 35 1.24 -6.86 1.07
CA VAL A 35 0.19 -5.99 1.62
C VAL A 35 -1.19 -6.45 1.14
N PHE A 36 -1.36 -6.75 -0.15
CA PHE A 36 -2.58 -7.30 -0.71
C PHE A 36 -3.04 -8.57 0.01
N ASN A 37 -2.17 -9.58 0.11
CA ASN A 37 -2.50 -10.85 0.77
C ASN A 37 -2.79 -10.68 2.26
N PHE A 38 -2.02 -9.84 2.96
CA PHE A 38 -2.25 -9.56 4.38
C PHE A 38 -3.57 -8.83 4.61
N ALA A 39 -3.92 -7.84 3.77
CA ALA A 39 -5.18 -7.12 3.87
C ALA A 39 -6.37 -8.07 3.62
N ARG A 40 -6.28 -8.90 2.58
CA ARG A 40 -7.26 -9.95 2.26
C ARG A 40 -7.41 -10.92 3.44
N GLY A 41 -6.29 -11.33 4.04
CA GLY A 41 -6.27 -12.18 5.24
C GLY A 41 -6.97 -11.54 6.45
N LEU A 42 -6.85 -10.24 6.62
CA LEU A 42 -7.50 -9.48 7.71
C LEU A 42 -8.99 -9.26 7.48
N LEU A 43 -9.44 -9.14 6.22
CA LEU A 43 -10.86 -9.05 5.87
C LEU A 43 -11.56 -10.39 5.97
N GLY A 44 -10.87 -11.49 5.70
CA GLY A 44 -11.43 -12.84 5.76
C GLY A 44 -12.27 -13.26 4.56
N HIS A 45 -12.38 -12.43 3.52
CA HIS A 45 -13.13 -12.69 2.29
C HIS A 45 -12.48 -12.02 1.07
N ALA A 46 -12.95 -12.33 -0.13
CA ALA A 46 -12.40 -11.92 -1.41
C ALA A 46 -13.23 -10.83 -2.14
N ASN A 47 -14.29 -10.33 -1.52
CA ASN A 47 -15.21 -9.40 -2.20
C ASN A 47 -14.57 -8.09 -2.64
N GLU A 48 -13.49 -7.68 -1.98
CA GLU A 48 -12.75 -6.46 -2.27
C GLU A 48 -11.39 -6.71 -2.94
N ASP A 49 -11.16 -7.89 -3.51
CA ASP A 49 -9.84 -8.23 -4.08
C ASP A 49 -9.38 -7.22 -5.14
N GLU A 50 -10.25 -6.75 -6.05
CA GLU A 50 -9.88 -5.71 -7.03
C GLU A 50 -9.53 -4.38 -6.36
N THR A 51 -10.32 -3.95 -5.37
CA THR A 51 -10.07 -2.72 -4.60
C THR A 51 -8.74 -2.79 -3.87
N LEU A 52 -8.46 -3.92 -3.22
CA LEU A 52 -7.19 -4.17 -2.56
C LEU A 52 -6.02 -4.22 -3.53
N ALA A 53 -6.19 -4.84 -4.71
CA ALA A 53 -5.15 -4.94 -5.73
C ALA A 53 -4.72 -3.56 -6.23
N VAL A 54 -5.69 -2.69 -6.56
CA VAL A 54 -5.40 -1.31 -6.97
C VAL A 54 -4.76 -0.53 -5.82
N THR A 55 -5.34 -0.59 -4.61
CA THR A 55 -4.78 0.10 -3.45
C THR A 55 -3.34 -0.33 -3.20
N SER A 56 -3.06 -1.64 -3.23
CA SER A 56 -1.72 -2.19 -3.00
C SER A 56 -0.71 -1.76 -4.07
N ALA A 57 -1.15 -1.70 -5.34
CA ALA A 57 -0.28 -1.29 -6.43
C ALA A 57 0.13 0.19 -6.35
N PHE A 58 -0.75 1.06 -5.82
CA PHE A 58 -0.53 2.50 -5.90
C PHE A 58 -0.16 3.18 -4.58
N HIS A 59 -0.38 2.59 -3.39
CA HIS A 59 -0.27 3.32 -2.12
C HIS A 59 1.07 4.04 -1.92
N ASP A 60 2.18 3.43 -2.31
CA ASP A 60 3.53 3.98 -2.19
C ASP A 60 4.16 4.37 -3.54
N LEU A 61 3.44 4.18 -4.66
CA LEU A 61 4.01 4.31 -6.01
C LEU A 61 4.60 5.70 -6.27
N GLY A 62 4.02 6.75 -5.70
CA GLY A 62 4.47 8.12 -5.86
C GLY A 62 5.93 8.35 -5.45
N ILE A 63 6.50 7.48 -4.60
CA ILE A 63 7.93 7.50 -4.25
C ILE A 63 8.80 7.39 -5.51
N TRP A 64 8.39 6.55 -6.46
CA TRP A 64 9.15 6.29 -7.70
C TRP A 64 8.61 7.06 -8.89
N SER A 65 7.29 7.13 -9.07
CA SER A 65 6.68 7.81 -10.22
C SER A 65 6.98 9.32 -10.24
N ASP A 66 6.96 9.95 -9.06
CA ASP A 66 7.13 11.38 -8.89
C ASP A 66 8.42 11.74 -8.11
N ARG A 67 9.22 10.73 -7.73
CA ARG A 67 10.51 10.87 -7.03
C ARG A 67 10.44 11.75 -5.78
N THR A 68 9.38 11.59 -5.00
CA THR A 68 9.12 12.38 -3.80
C THR A 68 8.80 11.49 -2.60
N PHE A 69 9.16 11.94 -1.39
CA PHE A 69 8.73 11.29 -0.15
C PHE A 69 7.42 11.90 0.39
N ASP A 70 6.91 12.95 -0.25
CA ASP A 70 5.55 13.46 -0.11
C ASP A 70 4.66 12.85 -1.20
N TYR A 71 4.49 11.54 -1.12
CA TYR A 71 4.04 10.69 -2.22
C TYR A 71 2.54 10.33 -2.18
N LEU A 72 1.81 10.65 -1.10
CA LEU A 72 0.41 10.25 -1.00
C LEU A 72 -0.45 10.87 -2.11
N ALA A 73 -0.33 12.18 -2.34
CA ALA A 73 -1.09 12.85 -3.39
C ALA A 73 -0.71 12.35 -4.81
N PRO A 74 0.58 12.21 -5.18
CA PRO A 74 0.98 11.54 -6.41
C PRO A 74 0.41 10.12 -6.53
N SER A 75 0.53 9.29 -5.50
CA SER A 75 -0.01 7.92 -5.47
C SER A 75 -1.51 7.89 -5.76
N GLN A 76 -2.28 8.76 -5.11
CA GLN A 76 -3.72 8.92 -5.36
C GLN A 76 -4.01 9.34 -6.80
N ALA A 77 -3.24 10.28 -7.36
CA ALA A 77 -3.43 10.72 -8.73
C ALA A 77 -3.22 9.56 -9.72
N ARG A 78 -2.14 8.78 -9.56
CA ARG A 78 -1.88 7.61 -10.40
C ARG A 78 -2.95 6.53 -10.27
N ALA A 79 -3.47 6.32 -9.07
CA ALA A 79 -4.59 5.40 -8.85
C ALA A 79 -5.86 5.88 -9.60
N ARG A 80 -6.21 7.17 -9.52
CA ARG A 80 -7.35 7.73 -10.26
C ARG A 80 -7.21 7.57 -11.76
N GLU A 81 -6.05 7.91 -12.33
CA GLU A 81 -5.75 7.76 -13.76
C GLU A 81 -5.93 6.31 -14.24
N PHE A 82 -5.48 5.35 -13.44
CA PHE A 82 -5.66 3.92 -13.73
C PHE A 82 -7.13 3.51 -13.70
N LEU A 83 -7.86 3.92 -12.65
CA LEU A 83 -9.27 3.60 -12.46
C LEU A 83 -10.13 4.15 -13.60
N GLU A 84 -9.94 5.41 -13.98
CA GLU A 84 -10.69 6.05 -15.08
C GLU A 84 -10.52 5.29 -16.40
N ARG A 85 -9.33 4.77 -16.66
CA ARG A 85 -9.02 4.08 -17.93
C ARG A 85 -9.37 2.59 -17.95
N ARG A 86 -9.26 1.91 -16.81
CA ARG A 86 -9.28 0.44 -16.74
C ARG A 86 -10.40 -0.13 -15.89
N LEU A 87 -10.85 0.59 -14.88
CA LEU A 87 -11.84 0.11 -13.90
C LEU A 87 -12.80 1.24 -13.47
N PRO A 88 -13.56 1.84 -14.40
CA PRO A 88 -14.38 3.02 -14.10
C PRO A 88 -15.51 2.75 -13.10
N SER A 89 -15.91 1.50 -12.90
CA SER A 89 -16.91 1.09 -11.92
C SER A 89 -16.35 0.80 -10.53
N ALA A 90 -15.02 0.79 -10.35
CA ALA A 90 -14.41 0.54 -9.06
C ALA A 90 -14.66 1.70 -8.07
N PRO A 91 -14.68 1.43 -6.75
CA PRO A 91 -14.95 2.44 -5.72
C PRO A 91 -13.75 3.39 -5.55
N ALA A 92 -13.54 4.31 -6.50
CA ALA A 92 -12.39 5.22 -6.54
C ALA A 92 -12.21 6.01 -5.23
N ALA A 93 -13.30 6.50 -4.63
CA ALA A 93 -13.24 7.24 -3.38
C ALA A 93 -12.68 6.39 -2.23
N LEU A 94 -13.06 5.10 -2.16
CA LEU A 94 -12.57 4.17 -1.13
C LEU A 94 -11.08 3.86 -1.33
N ILE A 95 -10.64 3.61 -2.56
CA ILE A 95 -9.24 3.35 -2.90
C ILE A 95 -8.36 4.54 -2.51
N VAL A 96 -8.79 5.74 -2.89
CA VAL A 96 -8.07 6.98 -2.57
C VAL A 96 -8.00 7.21 -1.06
N ALA A 97 -9.10 6.99 -0.33
CA ALA A 97 -9.11 7.08 1.12
C ALA A 97 -8.19 6.03 1.77
N ALA A 98 -8.14 4.81 1.24
CA ALA A 98 -7.24 3.78 1.74
C ALA A 98 -5.76 4.18 1.53
N ILE A 99 -5.41 4.75 0.37
CA ILE A 99 -4.08 5.29 0.10
C ILE A 99 -3.77 6.46 1.06
N GLU A 100 -4.71 7.36 1.29
CA GLU A 100 -4.50 8.52 2.17
C GLU A 100 -4.23 8.11 3.63
N HIS A 101 -4.94 7.07 4.09
CA HIS A 101 -4.96 6.73 5.51
C HIS A 101 -4.09 5.53 5.91
N HIS A 102 -3.32 4.94 4.99
CA HIS A 102 -2.56 3.72 5.31
C HIS A 102 -1.47 3.93 6.38
N HIS A 103 -0.99 5.15 6.58
CA HIS A 103 -0.05 5.50 7.66
C HIS A 103 -0.71 5.95 8.97
N ARG A 104 -2.04 5.94 9.07
CA ARG A 104 -2.70 6.33 10.31
C ARG A 104 -2.32 5.41 11.45
N LEU A 105 -1.97 5.98 12.61
CA LEU A 105 -1.63 5.20 13.81
C LEU A 105 -2.87 4.62 14.49
N GLY A 106 -4.00 5.33 14.42
CA GLY A 106 -5.27 4.92 15.03
C GLY A 106 -6.15 4.09 14.09
N ARG A 107 -7.10 3.36 14.70
CA ARG A 107 -8.12 2.60 13.96
C ARG A 107 -9.02 3.55 13.16
N VAL A 108 -9.29 3.21 11.91
CA VAL A 108 -10.32 3.89 11.11
C VAL A 108 -11.69 3.38 11.54
N ARG A 109 -12.58 4.30 11.93
CA ARG A 109 -13.94 4.01 12.42
C ARG A 109 -14.96 4.76 11.60
N GLY A 110 -16.16 4.20 11.45
CA GLY A 110 -17.31 4.83 10.80
C GLY A 110 -17.34 4.66 9.29
N GLY A 111 -18.55 4.75 8.69
CA GLY A 111 -18.78 4.74 7.25
C GLY A 111 -18.58 3.40 6.53
N GLY A 112 -19.13 3.33 5.30
CA GLY A 112 -18.87 2.22 4.38
C GLY A 112 -17.40 2.22 3.95
N GLY A 113 -16.75 1.04 4.05
CA GLY A 113 -15.33 0.91 3.67
C GLY A 113 -14.30 1.10 4.79
N ALA A 114 -14.68 1.58 5.98
CA ALA A 114 -13.76 1.73 7.12
C ALA A 114 -13.03 0.41 7.47
N GLY A 115 -13.71 -0.72 7.31
CA GLY A 115 -13.13 -2.05 7.51
C GLY A 115 -11.98 -2.34 6.55
N LEU A 116 -12.14 -2.02 5.25
CA LEU A 116 -11.11 -2.18 4.24
C LEU A 116 -9.91 -1.26 4.52
N ILE A 117 -10.16 0.01 4.81
CA ILE A 117 -9.09 0.98 5.11
C ILE A 117 -8.28 0.53 6.33
N ASP A 118 -8.96 0.07 7.41
CA ASP A 118 -8.27 -0.41 8.61
C ASP A 118 -7.49 -1.71 8.36
N ALA A 119 -8.06 -2.65 7.58
CA ALA A 119 -7.37 -3.88 7.20
C ALA A 119 -6.13 -3.58 6.35
N PHE A 120 -6.25 -2.69 5.36
CA PHE A 120 -5.14 -2.26 4.51
C PHE A 120 -4.01 -1.62 5.31
N ARG A 121 -4.32 -0.64 6.14
CA ARG A 121 -3.38 0.04 7.04
C ARG A 121 -2.63 -0.95 7.95
N ARG A 122 -3.34 -1.92 8.52
CA ARG A 122 -2.74 -2.96 9.38
C ARG A 122 -1.87 -3.92 8.58
N ALA A 123 -2.26 -4.26 7.36
CA ALA A 123 -1.50 -5.12 6.46
C ALA A 123 -0.17 -4.49 6.07
N ASP A 124 -0.18 -3.20 5.71
CA ASP A 124 1.02 -2.45 5.41
C ASP A 124 1.95 -2.40 6.64
N LEU A 125 1.41 -2.11 7.83
CA LEU A 125 2.19 -2.12 9.06
C LEU A 125 2.79 -3.50 9.39
N VAL A 126 2.10 -4.62 9.08
CA VAL A 126 2.67 -5.97 9.20
C VAL A 126 3.89 -6.10 8.31
N ASP A 127 3.82 -5.63 7.08
CA ASP A 127 4.91 -5.73 6.12
C ASP A 127 6.10 -4.83 6.47
N VAL A 128 5.85 -3.55 6.70
CA VAL A 128 6.89 -2.56 7.02
C VAL A 128 7.61 -2.89 8.33
N SER A 129 6.88 -3.41 9.34
CA SER A 129 7.48 -3.87 10.59
C SER A 129 8.20 -5.22 10.49
N ARG A 130 8.27 -5.83 9.29
CA ARG A 130 8.83 -7.18 9.07
C ARG A 130 8.16 -8.25 9.93
N GLY A 131 6.86 -8.10 10.20
CA GLY A 131 6.07 -9.02 10.98
C GLY A 131 6.27 -8.92 12.50
N ILE A 132 6.94 -7.88 13.02
CA ILE A 132 6.96 -7.56 14.45
C ILE A 132 5.51 -7.29 14.90
N TYR A 133 4.80 -6.41 14.21
CA TYR A 133 3.36 -6.27 14.34
C TYR A 133 2.68 -7.38 13.52
N ARG A 134 1.79 -8.13 14.13
CA ARG A 134 1.20 -9.35 13.50
C ARG A 134 -0.25 -9.17 13.08
N ALA A 135 -0.93 -8.15 13.56
CA ALA A 135 -2.33 -7.83 13.30
C ALA A 135 -3.34 -8.98 13.55
N GLY A 136 -2.93 -10.07 14.20
CA GLY A 136 -3.75 -11.28 14.37
C GLY A 136 -3.69 -12.28 13.20
N LEU A 137 -2.89 -12.02 12.17
CA LEU A 137 -2.69 -12.95 11.07
C LEU A 137 -2.00 -14.24 11.51
N ASP A 138 -2.48 -15.37 11.00
CA ASP A 138 -1.88 -16.69 11.24
C ASP A 138 -0.40 -16.73 10.85
N ARG A 139 0.42 -17.43 11.64
CA ARG A 139 1.86 -17.54 11.42
C ARG A 139 2.19 -18.33 10.15
N GLY A 140 1.44 -19.38 9.87
CA GLY A 140 1.61 -20.23 8.69
C GLY A 140 1.35 -19.43 7.43
N PHE A 141 0.20 -18.74 7.39
CA PHE A 141 -0.18 -17.86 6.28
C PHE A 141 0.87 -16.76 6.02
N ARG A 142 1.34 -16.07 7.07
CA ARG A 142 2.38 -15.04 6.90
C ARG A 142 3.68 -15.60 6.33
N ARG A 143 4.09 -16.81 6.74
CA ARG A 143 5.28 -17.48 6.19
C ARG A 143 5.09 -17.87 4.74
N GLU A 144 3.92 -18.36 4.37
CA GLU A 144 3.56 -18.70 2.99
C GLU A 144 3.66 -17.47 2.09
N VAL A 145 3.03 -16.34 2.47
CA VAL A 145 3.12 -15.08 1.73
C VAL A 145 4.57 -14.60 1.58
N LEU A 146 5.38 -14.69 2.64
CA LEU A 146 6.79 -14.29 2.58
C LEU A 146 7.66 -15.24 1.75
N ALA A 147 7.30 -16.51 1.64
CA ALA A 147 7.98 -17.46 0.76
C ALA A 147 7.71 -17.14 -0.72
N CYS A 148 6.45 -16.81 -1.06
CA CYS A 148 6.07 -16.39 -2.42
C CYS A 148 6.65 -15.01 -2.78
N PHE A 149 6.68 -14.09 -1.83
CA PHE A 149 7.08 -12.70 -2.04
C PHE A 149 8.16 -12.25 -1.04
N PRO A 150 9.43 -12.66 -1.22
CA PRO A 150 10.51 -12.23 -0.34
C PRO A 150 10.71 -10.70 -0.41
N TYR A 151 11.28 -10.12 0.65
CA TYR A 151 11.46 -8.66 0.76
C TYR A 151 12.32 -8.05 -0.35
N ALA A 152 13.25 -8.80 -0.93
CA ALA A 152 14.08 -8.38 -2.05
C ALA A 152 14.75 -6.99 -1.86
N GLY A 153 15.10 -6.66 -0.62
CA GLY A 153 15.75 -5.38 -0.30
C GLY A 153 14.81 -4.18 -0.12
N PHE A 154 13.49 -4.35 -0.13
CA PHE A 154 12.49 -3.27 -0.05
C PHE A 154 12.78 -2.26 1.08
N HIS A 155 12.96 -2.74 2.31
CA HIS A 155 13.25 -1.87 3.47
C HIS A 155 14.54 -1.06 3.31
N GLY A 156 15.55 -1.63 2.67
CA GLY A 156 16.80 -0.93 2.37
C GLY A 156 16.62 0.18 1.34
N VAL A 157 15.75 -0.05 0.36
CA VAL A 157 15.37 0.98 -0.64
C VAL A 157 14.63 2.12 0.06
N LEU A 158 13.61 1.82 0.87
CA LEU A 158 12.85 2.83 1.61
C LEU A 158 13.76 3.66 2.53
N LEU A 159 14.64 2.99 3.30
CA LEU A 159 15.57 3.69 4.20
C LEU A 159 16.49 4.65 3.43
N ARG A 160 17.10 4.18 2.34
CA ARG A 160 17.97 5.04 1.52
C ARG A 160 17.24 6.21 0.91
N THR A 161 16.04 5.99 0.38
CA THR A 161 15.21 7.04 -0.23
C THR A 161 14.78 8.04 0.84
N GLY A 162 14.35 7.57 2.01
CA GLY A 162 13.97 8.43 3.14
C GLY A 162 15.13 9.25 3.69
N LEU A 163 16.32 8.66 3.83
CA LEU A 163 17.53 9.39 4.25
C LEU A 163 17.94 10.43 3.21
N ALA A 164 17.92 10.10 1.92
CA ALA A 164 18.22 11.03 0.84
C ALA A 164 17.21 12.19 0.80
N TRP A 165 15.95 11.93 1.07
CA TRP A 165 14.93 12.96 1.22
C TRP A 165 15.20 13.83 2.44
N TRP A 166 15.45 13.25 3.61
CA TRP A 166 15.72 14.00 4.84
C TRP A 166 16.90 14.96 4.70
N VAL A 167 17.99 14.51 4.08
CA VAL A 167 19.17 15.38 3.83
C VAL A 167 18.79 16.60 2.98
N ARG A 168 17.89 16.44 2.00
CA ARG A 168 17.43 17.55 1.12
C ARG A 168 16.33 18.41 1.76
N HIS A 169 15.57 17.85 2.71
CA HIS A 169 14.41 18.49 3.32
C HIS A 169 14.43 18.34 4.86
N PRO A 170 15.44 18.91 5.56
CA PRO A 170 15.65 18.66 6.99
C PRO A 170 14.48 19.15 7.87
N LEU A 171 13.72 20.16 7.41
CA LEU A 171 12.53 20.68 8.10
C LEU A 171 11.25 19.85 7.82
N ARG A 172 11.31 18.88 6.89
CA ARG A 172 10.19 18.01 6.50
C ARG A 172 10.66 16.56 6.32
N PRO A 173 11.18 15.91 7.38
CA PRO A 173 11.85 14.60 7.26
C PRO A 173 10.88 13.49 6.85
N VAL A 174 9.62 13.52 7.31
CA VAL A 174 8.61 12.50 7.01
C VAL A 174 7.25 13.17 6.78
N PRO A 175 6.98 13.69 5.57
CA PRO A 175 5.74 14.44 5.26
C PRO A 175 4.47 13.65 5.56
N VAL A 176 4.47 12.35 5.29
CA VAL A 176 3.31 11.45 5.44
C VAL A 176 2.79 11.32 6.87
N LEU A 177 3.65 11.47 7.89
CA LEU A 177 3.22 11.40 9.29
C LEU A 177 2.37 12.59 9.74
N ARG A 178 2.41 13.72 9.04
CA ARG A 178 1.58 14.90 9.37
C ARG A 178 0.10 14.67 9.06
N LEU A 179 -0.20 13.80 8.10
CA LEU A 179 -1.58 13.45 7.73
C LEU A 179 -2.19 12.41 8.68
N ALA A 180 -1.33 11.65 9.37
CA ALA A 180 -1.78 10.61 10.30
C ALA A 180 -2.62 11.13 11.48
N GLY A 181 -2.57 12.42 11.78
CA GLY A 181 -3.28 13.08 12.89
C GLY A 181 -4.59 13.78 12.50
N LYS A 182 -4.95 13.87 11.21
CA LYS A 182 -6.23 14.50 10.82
C LYS A 182 -7.37 13.51 11.01
N GLU A 183 -8.36 13.88 11.82
CA GLU A 183 -9.60 13.12 11.96
C GLU A 183 -10.41 13.19 10.66
N LEU A 184 -11.06 12.07 10.30
CA LEU A 184 -12.11 12.08 9.27
C LEU A 184 -13.28 12.88 9.84
N GLU A 185 -13.52 14.07 9.31
CA GLU A 185 -14.79 14.76 9.59
C GLU A 185 -15.93 13.89 9.05
N PRO A 186 -16.98 13.62 9.86
CA PRO A 186 -18.14 12.89 9.39
C PRO A 186 -18.91 13.80 8.40
N ARG A 187 -18.98 13.37 7.14
CA ARG A 187 -19.96 13.87 6.19
C ARG A 187 -21.13 12.91 6.11
#